data_2192bd6344b72fd7f3687d92bce138f8
#
_entry.id   2192bd6344b72fd7f3687d92bce138f8
#
_cell.length_a   1.000
_cell.length_b   1.000
_cell.length_c   1.000
_cell.angle_alpha   90.00
_cell.angle_beta   90.00
_cell.angle_gamma   90.00
#
_symmetry.space_group_name_H-M   'P 1'
#
loop_
_entity.id
_entity.type
_entity.pdbx_description
1 polymer ?
#
loop_
_entity_poly.entity_id
_entity_poly.type
_entity_poly.pdbx_seq_one_letter_code
_entity_poly.pdbx_strand_id
1 'polypeptide(L)'
;MLVEEGFVTCALDYCGTQEDSKTSYPQDLSFAVYPECTTHLDSIENGARKTPWFVWTKVARRAISLMQEQSIVLADRIGIIGFGIGSQLSWLVAGTDKRVRALVAINGGGYRWAEHNARFLGSDIPSGDEQLAYSTGVGAETYAMFVNCPTLAVVTRDSACCDLDRMGDMLDLVKSDAKQLIVSDSCDMQITKSVYLSIILWLRAHLATSASPFVAPTMRFETTDGKLYVRMSTVAKADKRTLFVSYGEPSSKQRYWQSFDVRQKVGEHEYVCDVPVYDTEELIVAYATLVYPDGNVISTKVTSIIPAKHNVEAIETTPRISNIIYDGSMGKGNFVAKTNDTLLDDDILFVAEGPFSIKGISAKKGSITLCRSIQEMSSINRSAILHIDAYSKEARDLNVSVYTYPDLKKYTARTKLTGGEFWQKLLFETADFKSEEGRTLSSFSVVKAIEIEDTDGIVLNNFLWI
;
A
#
# COMPACT_ATOMS: atom_id res chain seq x y z
N MET A 1 -2.20 -17.34 14.60
CA MET A 1 -1.50 -16.06 14.83
C MET A 1 -2.10 -15.24 15.99
N LEU A 2 -3.25 -14.53 15.88
CA LEU A 2 -3.81 -13.73 17.02
C LEU A 2 -4.09 -14.58 18.27
N VAL A 3 -4.53 -15.82 18.11
CA VAL A 3 -4.77 -16.76 19.21
C VAL A 3 -3.47 -17.09 19.97
N GLU A 4 -2.37 -17.25 19.26
CA GLU A 4 -1.03 -17.48 19.85
C GLU A 4 -0.56 -16.27 20.67
N GLU A 5 -1.08 -15.08 20.33
CA GLU A 5 -0.83 -13.82 21.07
C GLU A 5 -1.77 -13.60 22.27
N GLY A 6 -2.63 -14.59 22.55
CA GLY A 6 -3.53 -14.58 23.70
C GLY A 6 -4.88 -13.93 23.46
N PHE A 7 -5.26 -13.64 22.21
CA PHE A 7 -6.57 -13.09 21.89
C PHE A 7 -7.59 -14.21 21.60
N VAL A 8 -8.80 -14.05 22.08
CA VAL A 8 -9.94 -14.82 21.60
C VAL A 8 -10.38 -14.21 20.26
N THR A 9 -10.44 -15.03 19.20
CA THR A 9 -10.73 -14.54 17.86
C THR A 9 -12.00 -15.15 17.29
N CYS A 10 -12.76 -14.35 16.55
CA CYS A 10 -13.90 -14.78 15.74
C CYS A 10 -13.66 -14.33 14.31
N ALA A 11 -13.49 -15.28 13.40
CA ALA A 11 -13.46 -15.02 11.97
C ALA A 11 -14.89 -15.07 11.44
N LEU A 12 -15.30 -14.03 10.71
CA LEU A 12 -16.63 -13.88 10.17
C LEU A 12 -16.60 -13.97 8.65
N ASP A 13 -17.14 -15.05 8.09
CA ASP A 13 -17.44 -15.13 6.67
C ASP A 13 -18.84 -14.53 6.41
N TYR A 14 -18.85 -13.21 6.20
CA TYR A 14 -20.08 -12.44 6.09
C TYR A 14 -20.74 -12.52 4.70
N CYS A 15 -20.02 -12.94 3.66
CA CYS A 15 -20.55 -12.99 2.30
C CYS A 15 -20.46 -14.36 1.63
N GLY A 16 -19.87 -15.36 2.26
CA GLY A 16 -19.81 -16.72 1.71
C GLY A 16 -18.73 -16.94 0.66
N THR A 17 -17.57 -16.23 0.79
CA THR A 17 -16.45 -16.38 -0.15
C THR A 17 -15.53 -17.56 0.14
N GLN A 18 -15.62 -18.15 1.31
CA GLN A 18 -14.80 -19.30 1.67
C GLN A 18 -15.26 -20.56 0.93
N GLU A 19 -14.34 -21.43 0.51
CA GLU A 19 -14.62 -22.63 -0.29
C GLU A 19 -15.68 -23.55 0.37
N ASP A 20 -15.62 -23.69 1.69
CA ASP A 20 -16.57 -24.49 2.49
C ASP A 20 -17.64 -23.63 3.17
N SER A 21 -17.92 -22.43 2.67
CA SER A 21 -18.86 -21.52 3.31
C SER A 21 -20.25 -22.12 3.40
N LYS A 22 -20.85 -21.96 4.58
CA LYS A 22 -22.27 -22.25 4.83
C LYS A 22 -23.08 -20.96 5.00
N THR A 23 -22.49 -19.82 4.68
CA THR A 23 -23.16 -18.53 4.77
C THR A 23 -24.32 -18.49 3.78
N SER A 24 -25.51 -18.23 4.26
CA SER A 24 -26.72 -18.08 3.48
C SER A 24 -27.58 -16.96 4.02
N TYR A 25 -28.33 -16.33 3.14
CA TYR A 25 -29.25 -15.26 3.48
C TYR A 25 -30.66 -15.61 3.05
N PRO A 26 -31.70 -15.08 3.72
CA PRO A 26 -33.08 -15.14 3.21
C PRO A 26 -33.18 -14.57 1.80
N GLN A 27 -34.20 -15.00 1.05
CA GLN A 27 -34.33 -14.65 -0.37
C GLN A 27 -34.36 -13.13 -0.63
N ASP A 28 -34.97 -12.36 0.26
CA ASP A 28 -35.01 -10.89 0.18
C ASP A 28 -33.67 -10.20 0.47
N LEU A 29 -32.67 -10.94 0.97
CA LEU A 29 -31.29 -10.49 1.25
C LEU A 29 -30.24 -11.29 0.46
N SER A 30 -30.64 -12.05 -0.57
CA SER A 30 -29.72 -12.90 -1.37
C SER A 30 -28.58 -12.11 -2.01
N PHE A 31 -28.80 -10.84 -2.32
CA PHE A 31 -27.78 -9.92 -2.82
C PHE A 31 -26.58 -9.72 -1.87
N ALA A 32 -26.68 -10.14 -0.61
CA ALA A 32 -25.59 -10.04 0.36
C ALA A 32 -24.67 -11.27 0.37
N VAL A 33 -24.96 -12.33 -0.40
CA VAL A 33 -24.14 -13.53 -0.55
C VAL A 33 -23.29 -13.48 -1.81
N TYR A 34 -22.07 -14.05 -1.73
CA TYR A 34 -21.22 -14.21 -2.91
C TYR A 34 -21.79 -15.29 -3.86
N PRO A 35 -21.73 -15.14 -5.19
CA PRO A 35 -21.16 -14.03 -5.95
C PRO A 35 -22.11 -12.82 -6.17
N GLU A 36 -23.38 -12.90 -5.76
CA GLU A 36 -24.37 -11.87 -6.04
C GLU A 36 -23.98 -10.50 -5.45
N CYS A 37 -23.29 -10.50 -4.29
CA CYS A 37 -22.83 -9.26 -3.67
C CYS A 37 -21.92 -8.42 -4.58
N THR A 38 -21.18 -9.04 -5.50
CA THR A 38 -20.28 -8.32 -6.42
C THR A 38 -21.01 -7.40 -7.38
N THR A 39 -22.24 -7.76 -7.78
CA THR A 39 -23.09 -6.96 -8.67
C THR A 39 -23.82 -5.84 -7.93
N HIS A 40 -23.93 -5.93 -6.60
CA HIS A 40 -24.63 -4.96 -5.75
C HIS A 40 -23.71 -4.16 -4.84
N LEU A 41 -22.39 -4.41 -4.91
CA LEU A 41 -21.43 -3.84 -3.97
C LEU A 41 -21.45 -2.31 -3.98
N ASP A 42 -21.58 -1.70 -5.15
CA ASP A 42 -21.58 -0.27 -5.37
C ASP A 42 -22.98 0.29 -5.69
N SER A 43 -23.99 -0.60 -5.84
CA SER A 43 -25.35 -0.22 -6.16
C SER A 43 -26.07 0.29 -4.91
N ILE A 44 -26.54 1.51 -4.96
CA ILE A 44 -27.21 2.19 -3.85
C ILE A 44 -28.54 2.88 -4.26
N GLU A 45 -29.01 2.64 -5.48
CA GLU A 45 -30.22 3.30 -6.05
C GLU A 45 -31.46 3.08 -5.18
N ASN A 46 -31.55 1.94 -4.50
CA ASN A 46 -32.64 1.60 -3.59
C ASN A 46 -32.39 2.02 -2.14
N GLY A 47 -31.34 2.85 -1.91
CA GLY A 47 -30.93 3.34 -0.62
C GLY A 47 -29.98 2.40 0.15
N ALA A 48 -29.19 2.95 1.06
CA ALA A 48 -28.13 2.26 1.81
C ALA A 48 -28.59 0.95 2.50
N ARG A 49 -29.84 0.88 2.94
CA ARG A 49 -30.41 -0.32 3.61
C ARG A 49 -30.58 -1.52 2.68
N LYS A 50 -30.56 -1.30 1.37
CA LYS A 50 -30.67 -2.35 0.34
C LYS A 50 -29.32 -2.75 -0.24
N THR A 51 -28.24 -2.40 0.44
CA THR A 51 -26.86 -2.75 0.03
C THR A 51 -26.31 -3.91 0.87
N PRO A 52 -25.38 -4.70 0.32
CA PRO A 52 -24.63 -5.70 1.09
C PRO A 52 -23.96 -5.10 2.34
N TRP A 53 -23.42 -3.90 2.26
CA TRP A 53 -22.75 -3.18 3.35
C TRP A 53 -23.63 -3.05 4.60
N PHE A 54 -24.89 -2.70 4.42
CA PHE A 54 -25.83 -2.59 5.54
C PHE A 54 -26.10 -3.94 6.20
N VAL A 55 -26.31 -4.98 5.38
CA VAL A 55 -26.55 -6.35 5.86
C VAL A 55 -25.33 -6.87 6.61
N TRP A 56 -24.15 -6.77 6.02
CA TRP A 56 -22.89 -7.21 6.64
C TRP A 56 -22.56 -6.47 7.94
N THR A 57 -22.83 -5.16 7.98
CA THR A 57 -22.67 -4.38 9.21
C THR A 57 -23.54 -4.91 10.34
N LYS A 58 -24.80 -5.28 10.05
CA LYS A 58 -25.69 -5.90 11.05
C LYS A 58 -25.16 -7.27 11.49
N VAL A 59 -24.70 -8.10 10.57
CA VAL A 59 -24.14 -9.42 10.86
C VAL A 59 -22.90 -9.29 11.75
N ALA A 60 -21.97 -8.42 11.40
CA ALA A 60 -20.76 -8.17 12.20
C ALA A 60 -21.11 -7.65 13.62
N ARG A 61 -22.08 -6.76 13.75
CA ARG A 61 -22.57 -6.29 15.08
C ARG A 61 -23.23 -7.41 15.88
N ARG A 62 -23.88 -8.38 15.21
CA ARG A 62 -24.43 -9.57 15.86
C ARG A 62 -23.32 -10.51 16.33
N ALA A 63 -22.25 -10.66 15.53
CA ALA A 63 -21.05 -11.42 15.95
C ALA A 63 -20.41 -10.82 17.22
N ILE A 64 -20.35 -9.49 17.33
CA ILE A 64 -19.91 -8.82 18.59
C ILE A 64 -20.79 -9.23 19.76
N SER A 65 -22.12 -9.27 19.60
CA SER A 65 -23.02 -9.72 20.66
C SER A 65 -22.75 -11.16 21.08
N LEU A 66 -22.55 -12.05 20.09
CA LEU A 66 -22.21 -13.45 20.34
C LEU A 66 -20.88 -13.59 21.10
N MET A 67 -19.88 -12.81 20.74
CA MET A 67 -18.60 -12.81 21.43
C MET A 67 -18.74 -12.35 22.89
N GLN A 68 -19.58 -11.34 23.17
CA GLN A 68 -19.82 -10.87 24.53
C GLN A 68 -20.49 -11.90 25.44
N GLU A 69 -21.24 -12.84 24.87
CA GLU A 69 -21.91 -13.93 25.61
C GLU A 69 -20.94 -15.06 25.99
N GLN A 70 -19.71 -15.07 25.43
CA GLN A 70 -18.71 -16.10 25.74
C GLN A 70 -18.02 -15.81 27.06
N SER A 71 -17.98 -16.77 27.98
CA SER A 71 -17.38 -16.62 29.33
C SER A 71 -15.88 -16.34 29.31
N ILE A 72 -15.18 -16.68 28.23
CA ILE A 72 -13.73 -16.46 28.05
C ILE A 72 -13.41 -15.10 27.43
N VAL A 73 -14.43 -14.31 27.06
CA VAL A 73 -14.26 -13.00 26.43
C VAL A 73 -14.47 -11.89 27.43
N LEU A 74 -13.57 -10.92 27.44
CA LEU A 74 -13.75 -9.66 28.16
C LEU A 74 -14.68 -8.76 27.35
N ALA A 75 -15.96 -8.72 27.74
CA ALA A 75 -17.04 -8.11 26.97
C ALA A 75 -16.87 -6.60 26.67
N ASP A 76 -16.04 -5.91 27.46
CA ASP A 76 -15.68 -4.49 27.32
C ASP A 76 -14.38 -4.25 26.54
N ARG A 77 -13.72 -5.30 26.04
CA ARG A 77 -12.41 -5.26 25.35
C ARG A 77 -12.44 -5.92 23.98
N ILE A 78 -13.39 -5.54 23.14
CA ILE A 78 -13.57 -6.10 21.81
C ILE A 78 -12.91 -5.17 20.77
N GLY A 79 -11.98 -5.72 19.99
CA GLY A 79 -11.41 -5.07 18.80
C GLY A 79 -11.99 -5.63 17.51
N ILE A 80 -11.87 -4.87 16.43
CA ILE A 80 -12.22 -5.31 15.10
C ILE A 80 -11.02 -5.13 14.17
N ILE A 81 -10.75 -6.15 13.34
CA ILE A 81 -9.75 -6.10 12.28
C ILE A 81 -10.46 -6.39 10.97
N GLY A 82 -10.22 -5.56 9.97
CA GLY A 82 -10.70 -5.78 8.62
C GLY A 82 -9.57 -5.72 7.60
N PHE A 83 -9.72 -6.46 6.51
CA PHE A 83 -8.76 -6.50 5.39
C PHE A 83 -9.50 -6.26 4.07
N GLY A 84 -9.01 -5.35 3.21
CA GLY A 84 -9.66 -5.00 1.95
C GLY A 84 -11.13 -4.57 2.13
N ILE A 85 -12.05 -5.30 1.54
CA ILE A 85 -13.52 -5.10 1.72
C ILE A 85 -13.91 -5.22 3.20
N GLY A 86 -13.33 -6.19 3.91
CA GLY A 86 -13.53 -6.32 5.36
C GLY A 86 -13.02 -5.13 6.16
N SER A 87 -12.01 -4.41 5.67
CA SER A 87 -11.54 -3.17 6.27
C SER A 87 -12.59 -2.06 6.13
N GLN A 88 -13.18 -1.87 4.96
CA GLN A 88 -14.29 -0.93 4.79
C GLN A 88 -15.45 -1.27 5.73
N LEU A 89 -15.83 -2.55 5.80
CA LEU A 89 -16.85 -3.02 6.74
C LEU A 89 -16.49 -2.69 8.21
N SER A 90 -15.21 -2.83 8.58
CA SER A 90 -14.77 -2.55 9.94
C SER A 90 -14.93 -1.08 10.35
N TRP A 91 -14.76 -0.13 9.41
CA TRP A 91 -15.08 1.29 9.63
C TRP A 91 -16.57 1.52 9.90
N LEU A 92 -17.44 0.88 9.11
CA LEU A 92 -18.90 0.97 9.29
C LEU A 92 -19.32 0.42 10.66
N VAL A 93 -18.75 -0.73 11.04
CA VAL A 93 -19.03 -1.35 12.35
C VAL A 93 -18.54 -0.47 13.49
N ALA A 94 -17.28 -0.01 13.45
CA ALA A 94 -16.71 0.82 14.51
C ALA A 94 -17.43 2.18 14.64
N GLY A 95 -17.91 2.76 13.52
CA GLY A 95 -18.69 4.00 13.54
C GLY A 95 -20.12 3.82 14.05
N THR A 96 -20.67 2.59 14.02
CA THR A 96 -22.07 2.32 14.42
C THR A 96 -22.20 1.51 15.70
N ASP A 97 -21.12 0.95 16.24
CA ASP A 97 -21.14 0.11 17.44
C ASP A 97 -20.09 0.54 18.47
N LYS A 98 -20.56 1.15 19.55
CA LYS A 98 -19.72 1.68 20.64
C LYS A 98 -19.01 0.60 21.47
N ARG A 99 -19.33 -0.68 21.25
CA ARG A 99 -18.66 -1.82 21.91
C ARG A 99 -17.29 -2.09 21.31
N VAL A 100 -17.02 -1.59 20.10
CA VAL A 100 -15.69 -1.67 19.49
C VAL A 100 -14.73 -0.74 20.25
N ARG A 101 -13.66 -1.33 20.79
CA ARG A 101 -12.65 -0.64 21.61
C ARG A 101 -11.34 -0.41 20.91
N ALA A 102 -11.09 -1.10 19.80
CA ALA A 102 -9.95 -0.85 18.91
C ALA A 102 -10.33 -1.23 17.49
N LEU A 103 -9.91 -0.41 16.53
CA LEU A 103 -10.05 -0.65 15.12
C LEU A 103 -8.69 -0.84 14.47
N VAL A 104 -8.53 -1.90 13.67
CA VAL A 104 -7.42 -2.09 12.74
C VAL A 104 -8.00 -2.25 11.33
N ALA A 105 -7.70 -1.30 10.47
CA ALA A 105 -8.20 -1.24 9.10
C ALA A 105 -7.03 -1.44 8.12
N ILE A 106 -7.02 -2.57 7.38
CA ILE A 106 -5.91 -2.95 6.51
C ILE A 106 -6.36 -2.91 5.06
N ASN A 107 -5.70 -2.10 4.22
CA ASN A 107 -5.95 -1.96 2.79
C ASN A 107 -7.42 -1.75 2.43
N GLY A 108 -8.11 -0.92 3.19
CA GLY A 108 -9.50 -0.56 2.92
C GLY A 108 -9.91 0.64 3.74
N GLY A 109 -10.65 1.51 3.11
CA GLY A 109 -11.06 2.76 3.72
C GLY A 109 -12.04 3.51 2.84
N GLY A 110 -12.14 4.80 3.04
CA GLY A 110 -12.98 5.69 2.27
C GLY A 110 -12.36 6.14 0.96
N TYR A 111 -13.10 7.00 0.31
CA TYR A 111 -12.70 7.65 -0.94
C TYR A 111 -12.44 6.68 -2.09
N ARG A 112 -13.25 5.61 -2.17
CA ARG A 112 -13.14 4.59 -3.22
C ARG A 112 -13.16 5.16 -4.64
N TRP A 113 -13.91 6.25 -4.85
CA TRP A 113 -14.07 6.93 -6.13
C TRP A 113 -13.05 8.04 -6.38
N ALA A 114 -12.07 8.20 -5.50
CA ALA A 114 -11.05 9.24 -5.63
C ALA A 114 -10.02 9.00 -6.74
N GLU A 115 -10.08 7.89 -7.45
CA GLU A 115 -9.14 7.53 -8.54
C GLU A 115 -9.01 8.60 -9.63
N HIS A 116 -10.11 9.33 -9.88
CA HIS A 116 -10.17 10.40 -10.88
C HIS A 116 -9.98 11.80 -10.28
N ASN A 117 -9.68 11.89 -8.98
CA ASN A 117 -9.67 13.12 -8.21
C ASN A 117 -8.42 13.15 -7.33
N ALA A 118 -7.29 13.58 -7.90
CA ALA A 118 -6.03 13.64 -7.17
C ALA A 118 -6.13 14.59 -5.98
N ARG A 119 -5.74 14.14 -4.79
CA ARG A 119 -5.88 14.89 -3.52
C ARG A 119 -5.14 16.23 -3.53
N PHE A 120 -3.99 16.32 -4.16
CA PHE A 120 -3.08 17.46 -4.03
C PHE A 120 -3.03 18.40 -5.23
N LEU A 121 -3.48 17.97 -6.41
CA LEU A 121 -3.60 18.80 -7.61
C LEU A 121 -5.01 18.78 -8.19
N GLY A 122 -5.96 18.21 -7.44
CA GLY A 122 -7.28 17.95 -7.97
C GLY A 122 -8.01 19.24 -8.35
N SER A 123 -8.45 19.31 -9.59
CA SER A 123 -9.73 19.93 -9.85
C SER A 123 -10.77 19.00 -9.24
N ASP A 124 -11.54 19.46 -8.28
CA ASP A 124 -12.65 18.68 -7.74
C ASP A 124 -13.60 18.35 -8.90
N ILE A 125 -13.40 17.16 -9.48
CA ILE A 125 -14.37 16.63 -10.43
C ILE A 125 -15.59 16.30 -9.60
N PRO A 126 -16.75 16.94 -9.86
CA PRO A 126 -17.95 16.67 -9.09
C PRO A 126 -18.26 15.18 -9.15
N SER A 127 -18.47 14.56 -8.00
CA SER A 127 -18.96 13.19 -7.93
C SER A 127 -20.34 13.13 -8.55
N GLY A 128 -20.61 12.11 -9.36
CA GLY A 128 -21.96 11.82 -9.82
C GLY A 128 -22.90 11.48 -8.64
N ASP A 129 -24.20 11.60 -8.86
CA ASP A 129 -25.22 11.36 -7.82
C ASP A 129 -25.07 9.95 -7.18
N GLU A 130 -24.71 8.95 -7.96
CA GLU A 130 -24.48 7.58 -7.48
C GLU A 130 -23.28 7.51 -6.54
N GLN A 131 -22.16 8.13 -6.92
CA GLN A 131 -20.95 8.19 -6.09
C GLN A 131 -21.20 8.94 -4.79
N LEU A 132 -21.94 10.04 -4.85
CA LEU A 132 -22.33 10.82 -3.68
C LEU A 132 -23.25 10.01 -2.77
N ALA A 133 -24.25 9.32 -3.34
CA ALA A 133 -25.15 8.43 -2.60
C ALA A 133 -24.39 7.28 -1.92
N TYR A 134 -23.41 6.67 -2.62
CA TYR A 134 -22.54 5.64 -2.05
C TYR A 134 -21.74 6.20 -0.88
N SER A 135 -20.99 7.28 -1.07
CA SER A 135 -20.13 7.87 -0.05
C SER A 135 -20.92 8.27 1.19
N THR A 136 -22.09 8.89 1.02
CA THR A 136 -22.95 9.31 2.15
C THR A 136 -23.68 8.15 2.83
N GLY A 137 -24.00 7.10 2.07
CA GLY A 137 -24.80 5.97 2.57
C GLY A 137 -23.97 4.87 3.21
N VAL A 138 -22.84 4.48 2.59
CA VAL A 138 -22.03 3.32 2.98
C VAL A 138 -20.52 3.56 2.85
N GLY A 139 -20.08 4.74 2.44
CA GLY A 139 -18.65 5.08 2.36
C GLY A 139 -18.01 5.10 3.74
N ALA A 140 -16.84 4.48 3.87
CA ALA A 140 -16.12 4.42 5.14
C ALA A 140 -15.72 5.81 5.67
N GLU A 141 -15.47 6.78 4.78
CA GLU A 141 -15.17 8.18 5.11
C GLU A 141 -16.29 8.84 5.92
N THR A 142 -17.54 8.55 5.60
CA THR A 142 -18.70 9.05 6.35
C THR A 142 -18.77 8.46 7.75
N TYR A 143 -18.40 7.18 7.91
CA TYR A 143 -18.43 6.52 9.22
C TYR A 143 -17.22 6.85 10.09
N ALA A 144 -16.10 7.26 9.52
CA ALA A 144 -14.89 7.64 10.27
C ALA A 144 -15.16 8.72 11.32
N MET A 145 -16.02 9.70 11.03
CA MET A 145 -16.40 10.75 11.99
C MET A 145 -17.19 10.26 13.22
N PHE A 146 -17.70 9.03 13.17
CA PHE A 146 -18.42 8.40 14.29
C PHE A 146 -17.58 7.40 15.05
N VAL A 147 -16.36 7.09 14.58
CA VAL A 147 -15.41 6.21 15.26
C VAL A 147 -14.84 6.93 16.49
N ASN A 148 -15.01 6.34 17.66
CA ASN A 148 -14.56 6.90 18.94
C ASN A 148 -13.43 6.07 19.59
N CYS A 149 -13.07 4.94 19.01
CA CYS A 149 -12.04 4.05 19.55
C CYS A 149 -10.66 4.31 18.91
N PRO A 150 -9.58 3.88 19.58
CA PRO A 150 -8.25 3.82 19.00
C PRO A 150 -8.26 3.16 17.62
N THR A 151 -7.60 3.80 16.63
CA THR A 151 -7.67 3.40 15.23
C THR A 151 -6.29 3.30 14.61
N LEU A 152 -5.95 2.12 14.08
CA LEU A 152 -4.77 1.86 13.27
C LEU A 152 -5.20 1.62 11.82
N ALA A 153 -4.72 2.44 10.91
CA ALA A 153 -4.84 2.21 9.47
C ALA A 153 -3.53 1.64 8.92
N VAL A 154 -3.61 0.56 8.17
CA VAL A 154 -2.48 -0.03 7.43
C VAL A 154 -2.82 0.03 5.95
N VAL A 155 -1.96 0.63 5.15
CA VAL A 155 -2.21 0.87 3.72
C VAL A 155 -0.97 0.51 2.92
N THR A 156 -1.11 -0.24 1.84
CA THR A 156 -0.04 -0.38 0.86
C THR A 156 0.02 0.85 -0.04
N ARG A 157 1.21 1.16 -0.55
CA ARG A 157 1.41 2.34 -1.42
C ARG A 157 0.52 2.36 -2.66
N ASP A 158 0.07 1.21 -3.10
CA ASP A 158 -0.69 0.97 -4.32
C ASP A 158 -2.04 0.28 -4.09
N SER A 159 -2.56 0.38 -2.88
CA SER A 159 -3.83 -0.24 -2.56
C SER A 159 -4.92 0.05 -3.58
N ALA A 160 -5.55 -1.02 -4.08
CA ALA A 160 -6.71 -0.91 -4.96
C ALA A 160 -7.99 -0.50 -4.21
N CYS A 161 -8.01 -0.68 -2.88
CA CYS A 161 -9.22 -0.54 -2.07
C CYS A 161 -9.29 0.77 -1.29
N CYS A 162 -8.25 1.60 -1.31
CA CYS A 162 -8.22 2.89 -0.63
C CYS A 162 -7.20 3.85 -1.26
N ASP A 163 -7.39 5.13 -1.01
CA ASP A 163 -6.46 6.18 -1.45
C ASP A 163 -5.49 6.52 -0.32
N LEU A 164 -4.19 6.28 -0.54
CA LEU A 164 -3.12 6.57 0.41
C LEU A 164 -3.13 8.04 0.86
N ASP A 165 -3.33 8.97 -0.09
CA ASP A 165 -3.28 10.41 0.19
C ASP A 165 -4.39 10.87 1.12
N ARG A 166 -5.57 10.25 1.01
CA ARG A 166 -6.76 10.60 1.78
C ARG A 166 -6.89 9.81 3.09
N MET A 167 -6.04 8.80 3.31
CA MET A 167 -6.07 8.05 4.56
C MET A 167 -5.75 8.94 5.78
N GLY A 168 -4.89 9.94 5.60
CA GLY A 168 -4.65 10.96 6.61
C GLY A 168 -5.93 11.75 6.96
N ASP A 169 -6.71 12.13 5.95
CA ASP A 169 -7.98 12.86 6.12
C ASP A 169 -9.00 11.99 6.89
N MET A 170 -9.09 10.68 6.57
CA MET A 170 -9.94 9.75 7.32
C MET A 170 -9.56 9.65 8.79
N LEU A 171 -8.28 9.53 9.08
CA LEU A 171 -7.79 9.47 10.46
C LEU A 171 -8.05 10.79 11.20
N ASP A 172 -8.08 11.93 10.51
CA ASP A 172 -8.44 13.21 11.13
C ASP A 172 -9.90 13.29 11.56
N LEU A 173 -10.80 12.58 10.85
CA LEU A 173 -12.21 12.47 11.24
C LEU A 173 -12.43 11.61 12.48
N VAL A 174 -11.54 10.66 12.79
CA VAL A 174 -11.64 9.81 13.98
C VAL A 174 -11.55 10.65 15.25
N LYS A 175 -12.48 10.46 16.18
CA LYS A 175 -12.57 11.25 17.43
C LYS A 175 -11.55 10.85 18.49
N SER A 176 -11.04 9.63 18.45
CA SER A 176 -9.98 9.19 19.35
C SER A 176 -8.67 9.90 19.03
N ASP A 177 -7.92 10.31 20.06
CA ASP A 177 -6.56 10.84 19.91
C ASP A 177 -5.55 9.74 19.57
N ALA A 178 -5.84 8.50 19.94
CA ALA A 178 -5.04 7.33 19.58
C ALA A 178 -5.35 6.90 18.15
N LYS A 179 -4.57 7.40 17.20
CA LYS A 179 -4.72 7.09 15.78
C LYS A 179 -3.37 7.07 15.09
N GLN A 180 -3.15 6.03 14.27
CA GLN A 180 -1.87 5.81 13.60
C GLN A 180 -2.06 5.31 12.16
N LEU A 181 -1.04 5.56 11.35
CA LEU A 181 -0.91 5.09 9.99
C LEU A 181 0.34 4.22 9.85
N ILE A 182 0.23 3.12 9.14
CA ILE A 182 1.35 2.35 8.62
C ILE A 182 1.22 2.30 7.10
N VAL A 183 2.22 2.79 6.39
CA VAL A 183 2.34 2.59 4.94
C VAL A 183 3.25 1.39 4.72
N SER A 184 2.69 0.31 4.19
CA SER A 184 3.37 -0.96 3.97
C SER A 184 3.99 -1.04 2.57
N ASP A 185 5.14 -1.69 2.48
CA ASP A 185 5.85 -1.98 1.23
C ASP A 185 5.47 -3.36 0.64
N SER A 186 4.32 -3.91 1.04
CA SER A 186 3.77 -5.16 0.50
C SER A 186 2.76 -4.92 -0.61
N CYS A 187 2.41 -5.97 -1.35
CA CYS A 187 1.26 -5.95 -2.26
C CYS A 187 -0.06 -5.91 -1.48
N ASP A 188 -1.14 -5.55 -2.16
CA ASP A 188 -2.49 -5.72 -1.62
C ASP A 188 -2.72 -7.16 -1.13
N MET A 189 -3.52 -7.32 -0.06
CA MET A 189 -3.81 -8.60 0.59
C MET A 189 -2.63 -9.27 1.30
N GLN A 190 -1.49 -8.59 1.42
CA GLN A 190 -0.30 -9.09 2.12
C GLN A 190 0.18 -8.08 3.14
N ILE A 191 0.71 -8.58 4.25
CA ILE A 191 1.40 -7.75 5.27
C ILE A 191 2.72 -8.43 5.66
N THR A 192 3.70 -7.63 6.07
CA THR A 192 4.97 -8.16 6.58
C THR A 192 4.87 -8.51 8.07
N LYS A 193 5.81 -9.30 8.58
CA LYS A 193 5.88 -9.66 9.99
C LYS A 193 6.03 -8.44 10.90
N SER A 194 6.77 -7.42 10.49
CA SER A 194 6.90 -6.17 11.24
C SER A 194 5.59 -5.39 11.32
N VAL A 195 4.82 -5.34 10.23
CA VAL A 195 3.46 -4.75 10.22
C VAL A 195 2.52 -5.55 11.13
N TYR A 196 2.58 -6.89 11.05
CA TYR A 196 1.80 -7.75 11.94
C TYR A 196 2.16 -7.54 13.42
N LEU A 197 3.45 -7.45 13.75
CA LEU A 197 3.90 -7.13 15.11
C LEU A 197 3.33 -5.78 15.57
N SER A 198 3.35 -4.77 14.71
CA SER A 198 2.76 -3.45 15.03
C SER A 198 1.26 -3.53 15.32
N ILE A 199 0.53 -4.37 14.57
CA ILE A 199 -0.89 -4.64 14.83
C ILE A 199 -1.07 -5.30 16.21
N ILE A 200 -0.23 -6.29 16.57
CA ILE A 200 -0.29 -6.94 17.87
C ILE A 200 0.00 -5.96 19.01
N LEU A 201 1.04 -5.15 18.87
CA LEU A 201 1.39 -4.13 19.87
C LEU A 201 0.24 -3.12 20.05
N TRP A 202 -0.39 -2.69 18.94
CA TRP A 202 -1.57 -1.82 18.97
C TRP A 202 -2.74 -2.45 19.72
N LEU A 203 -3.09 -3.69 19.39
CA LEU A 203 -4.20 -4.39 20.04
C LEU A 203 -3.93 -4.64 21.54
N ARG A 204 -2.70 -5.03 21.88
CA ARG A 204 -2.31 -5.20 23.30
C ARG A 204 -2.41 -3.90 24.08
N ALA A 205 -1.94 -2.79 23.52
CA ALA A 205 -1.99 -1.49 24.16
C ALA A 205 -3.44 -1.03 24.44
N HIS A 206 -4.37 -1.35 23.56
CA HIS A 206 -5.75 -0.84 23.67
C HIS A 206 -6.78 -1.84 24.18
N LEU A 207 -6.47 -3.15 24.13
CA LEU A 207 -7.38 -4.19 24.59
C LEU A 207 -6.88 -4.96 25.81
N ALA A 208 -5.56 -5.10 26.02
CA ALA A 208 -5.02 -5.96 27.08
C ALA A 208 -4.36 -5.19 28.24
N THR A 209 -3.63 -4.14 27.94
CA THR A 209 -2.84 -3.39 28.92
C THR A 209 -3.23 -1.91 28.92
N SER A 210 -2.90 -1.21 29.99
CA SER A 210 -2.95 0.26 30.07
C SER A 210 -1.62 0.89 29.59
N ALA A 211 -0.99 0.31 28.57
CA ALA A 211 0.24 0.85 28.01
C ALA A 211 0.02 2.27 27.46
N SER A 212 1.05 3.09 27.54
CA SER A 212 1.01 4.45 26.99
C SER A 212 0.70 4.40 25.50
N PRO A 213 -0.25 5.18 25.01
CA PRO A 213 -0.57 5.16 23.58
C PRO A 213 0.65 5.60 22.76
N PHE A 214 0.90 4.90 21.68
CA PHE A 214 1.88 5.32 20.71
C PHE A 214 1.44 6.67 20.10
N VAL A 215 2.33 7.65 20.09
CA VAL A 215 2.06 8.93 19.45
C VAL A 215 2.60 8.87 18.02
N ALA A 216 1.74 9.20 17.07
CA ALA A 216 2.13 9.21 15.66
C ALA A 216 3.23 10.27 15.42
N PRO A 217 4.27 9.95 14.61
CA PRO A 217 5.25 10.92 14.20
C PRO A 217 4.61 11.99 13.31
N THR A 218 5.15 13.19 13.36
CA THR A 218 4.74 14.27 12.47
C THR A 218 5.82 14.61 11.46
N MET A 219 5.41 15.13 10.31
CA MET A 219 6.31 15.52 9.25
C MET A 219 5.77 16.78 8.56
N ARG A 220 6.67 17.69 8.19
CA ARG A 220 6.32 18.88 7.41
C ARG A 220 7.46 19.27 6.48
N PHE A 221 7.13 19.90 5.38
CA PHE A 221 8.11 20.58 4.54
C PHE A 221 8.53 21.90 5.19
N GLU A 222 9.82 22.23 5.07
CA GLU A 222 10.41 23.51 5.47
C GLU A 222 11.29 24.03 4.36
N THR A 223 11.36 25.36 4.23
CA THR A 223 12.23 26.02 3.27
C THR A 223 13.21 26.91 4.02
N THR A 224 14.50 26.79 3.70
CA THR A 224 15.55 27.63 4.27
C THR A 224 16.60 27.88 3.19
N ASP A 225 16.99 29.16 3.02
CA ASP A 225 18.00 29.58 2.03
C ASP A 225 17.70 29.05 0.60
N GLY A 226 16.42 29.13 0.19
CA GLY A 226 15.97 28.67 -1.12
C GLY A 226 15.97 27.15 -1.33
N LYS A 227 16.27 26.35 -0.30
CA LYS A 227 16.29 24.89 -0.35
C LYS A 227 15.09 24.28 0.37
N LEU A 228 14.71 23.09 -0.07
CA LEU A 228 13.62 22.32 0.49
C LEU A 228 14.12 21.23 1.44
N TYR A 229 13.52 21.17 2.61
CA TYR A 229 13.77 20.16 3.64
C TYR A 229 12.48 19.51 4.10
N VAL A 230 12.59 18.30 4.63
CA VAL A 230 11.55 17.69 5.45
C VAL A 230 12.04 17.68 6.90
N ARG A 231 11.24 18.26 7.80
CA ARG A 231 11.40 18.11 9.24
C ARG A 231 10.46 17.06 9.77
N MET A 232 10.99 16.12 10.53
CA MET A 232 10.27 15.03 11.16
C MET A 232 10.43 15.12 12.67
N SER A 233 9.31 14.99 13.42
CA SER A 233 9.31 14.94 14.88
C SER A 233 8.68 13.66 15.38
N THR A 234 9.27 13.06 16.41
CA THR A 234 8.79 11.84 17.06
C THR A 234 8.84 12.01 18.57
N VAL A 235 8.12 11.20 19.33
CA VAL A 235 8.14 11.23 20.79
C VAL A 235 9.19 10.31 21.40
N ALA A 236 9.74 9.38 20.62
CA ALA A 236 10.76 8.44 21.06
C ALA A 236 11.82 8.25 19.96
N LYS A 237 12.98 7.76 20.35
CA LYS A 237 14.06 7.45 19.39
C LYS A 237 13.63 6.30 18.52
N ALA A 238 13.59 6.51 17.20
CA ALA A 238 13.43 5.45 16.21
C ALA A 238 14.80 4.93 15.75
N ASP A 239 14.91 3.61 15.52
CA ASP A 239 16.14 2.98 15.04
C ASP A 239 16.35 3.26 13.56
N LYS A 240 15.27 3.21 12.77
CA LYS A 240 15.30 3.52 11.34
C LYS A 240 14.26 4.58 11.00
N ARG A 241 14.61 5.49 10.13
CA ARG A 241 13.73 6.55 9.61
C ARG A 241 13.97 6.64 8.11
N THR A 242 12.94 6.37 7.33
CA THR A 242 12.99 6.42 5.88
C THR A 242 11.97 7.43 5.38
N LEU A 243 12.42 8.42 4.64
CA LEU A 243 11.60 9.38 3.92
C LEU A 243 11.33 8.83 2.52
N PHE A 244 10.09 8.84 2.09
CA PHE A 244 9.67 8.52 0.73
C PHE A 244 9.17 9.79 0.06
N VAL A 245 9.70 10.06 -1.13
CA VAL A 245 9.36 11.25 -1.92
C VAL A 245 8.96 10.84 -3.33
N SER A 246 7.93 11.44 -3.85
CA SER A 246 7.47 11.29 -5.23
C SER A 246 7.29 12.65 -5.88
N TYR A 247 7.54 12.73 -7.18
CA TYR A 247 7.57 13.96 -7.95
C TYR A 247 6.59 13.88 -9.12
N GLY A 248 5.85 14.95 -9.36
CA GLY A 248 5.04 15.20 -10.54
C GLY A 248 3.72 14.41 -10.63
N GLU A 249 3.68 13.19 -10.15
CA GLU A 249 2.54 12.31 -10.30
C GLU A 249 1.44 12.62 -9.27
N PRO A 250 0.28 13.16 -9.70
CA PRO A 250 -0.80 13.49 -8.79
C PRO A 250 -1.56 12.26 -8.27
N SER A 251 -1.65 11.19 -9.05
CA SER A 251 -2.37 9.97 -8.65
C SER A 251 -1.55 9.14 -7.66
N SER A 252 -2.10 8.89 -6.48
CA SER A 252 -1.44 8.08 -5.44
C SER A 252 -1.06 6.68 -5.95
N LYS A 253 -1.86 6.10 -6.85
CA LYS A 253 -1.67 4.76 -7.40
C LYS A 253 -0.58 4.68 -8.47
N GLN A 254 -0.10 5.81 -9.00
CA GLN A 254 0.87 5.85 -10.09
C GLN A 254 2.25 6.39 -9.68
N ARG A 255 2.41 6.75 -8.40
CA ARG A 255 3.62 7.39 -7.90
C ARG A 255 4.80 6.44 -7.88
N TYR A 256 5.92 6.95 -8.38
CA TYR A 256 7.24 6.37 -8.13
C TYR A 256 7.83 6.99 -6.86
N TRP A 257 8.17 6.16 -5.88
CA TRP A 257 8.69 6.61 -4.61
C TRP A 257 10.21 6.44 -4.54
N GLN A 258 10.92 7.54 -4.34
CA GLN A 258 12.33 7.53 -3.97
C GLN A 258 12.45 7.49 -2.46
N SER A 259 13.39 6.70 -1.95
CA SER A 259 13.61 6.56 -0.51
C SER A 259 14.92 7.21 -0.06
N PHE A 260 14.87 7.92 1.05
CA PHE A 260 16.00 8.60 1.66
C PHE A 260 16.12 8.20 3.13
N ASP A 261 17.34 7.83 3.56
CA ASP A 261 17.63 7.58 4.96
C ASP A 261 17.73 8.92 5.72
N VAL A 262 16.88 9.11 6.72
CA VAL A 262 16.87 10.34 7.54
C VAL A 262 17.83 10.18 8.71
N ARG A 263 19.03 10.75 8.59
CA ARG A 263 20.13 10.61 9.56
C ARG A 263 20.41 11.88 10.36
N GLN A 264 20.19 13.06 9.76
CA GLN A 264 20.54 14.33 10.38
C GLN A 264 19.58 14.64 11.54
N LYS A 265 20.12 14.65 12.75
CA LYS A 265 19.43 14.99 13.98
C LYS A 265 19.62 16.46 14.29
N VAL A 266 18.53 17.20 14.55
CA VAL A 266 18.55 18.64 14.86
C VAL A 266 17.97 18.96 16.24
N GLY A 267 17.34 18.02 16.89
CA GLY A 267 16.77 18.11 18.26
C GLY A 267 16.77 16.75 18.93
N GLU A 268 16.21 16.63 20.13
CA GLU A 268 16.20 15.36 20.87
C GLU A 268 15.51 14.24 20.09
N HIS A 269 14.35 14.56 19.51
CA HIS A 269 13.57 13.67 18.68
C HIS A 269 13.16 14.31 17.36
N GLU A 270 13.98 15.24 16.88
CA GLU A 270 13.77 15.94 15.61
C GLU A 270 14.87 15.61 14.60
N TYR A 271 14.44 15.39 13.38
CA TYR A 271 15.31 14.99 12.28
C TYR A 271 14.99 15.82 11.04
N VAL A 272 15.99 16.06 10.21
CA VAL A 272 15.86 16.80 8.95
C VAL A 272 16.47 15.99 7.83
N CYS A 273 15.85 16.08 6.66
CA CYS A 273 16.33 15.47 5.43
C CYS A 273 16.19 16.48 4.29
N ASP A 274 17.25 16.65 3.49
CA ASP A 274 17.20 17.43 2.27
C ASP A 274 16.31 16.73 1.25
N VAL A 275 15.51 17.51 0.54
CA VAL A 275 14.67 17.02 -0.56
C VAL A 275 15.17 17.65 -1.86
N PRO A 276 15.73 16.86 -2.78
CA PRO A 276 16.14 17.38 -4.09
C PRO A 276 14.93 18.00 -4.82
N VAL A 277 15.09 19.18 -5.40
CA VAL A 277 14.10 19.85 -6.23
C VAL A 277 14.62 19.91 -7.65
N TYR A 278 13.92 19.25 -8.57
CA TYR A 278 14.31 19.18 -9.99
C TYR A 278 13.54 20.18 -10.84
N ASP A 279 12.30 20.50 -10.42
CA ASP A 279 11.43 21.51 -11.01
C ASP A 279 10.64 22.17 -9.87
N THR A 280 10.66 23.50 -9.81
CA THR A 280 9.97 24.23 -8.76
C THR A 280 8.45 24.26 -8.90
N GLU A 281 7.94 24.10 -10.11
CA GLU A 281 6.51 24.03 -10.40
C GLU A 281 5.92 22.63 -10.19
N GLU A 282 6.77 21.63 -10.04
CA GLU A 282 6.34 20.24 -9.91
C GLU A 282 5.81 19.93 -8.51
N LEU A 283 4.72 19.15 -8.44
CA LEU A 283 4.19 18.64 -7.17
C LEU A 283 5.20 17.68 -6.53
N ILE A 284 5.57 17.91 -5.29
CA ILE A 284 6.35 16.98 -4.47
C ILE A 284 5.44 16.43 -3.37
N VAL A 285 5.38 15.12 -3.26
CA VAL A 285 4.59 14.40 -2.25
C VAL A 285 5.51 13.55 -1.41
N ALA A 286 5.33 13.53 -0.09
CA ALA A 286 6.19 12.77 0.79
C ALA A 286 5.43 12.17 1.99
N TYR A 287 5.97 11.07 2.50
CA TYR A 287 5.69 10.51 3.82
C TYR A 287 6.96 9.86 4.38
N ALA A 288 6.98 9.59 5.68
CA ALA A 288 8.08 8.89 6.31
C ALA A 288 7.58 7.66 7.08
N THR A 289 8.41 6.61 7.11
CA THR A 289 8.20 5.41 7.92
C THR A 289 9.32 5.28 8.95
N LEU A 290 8.94 5.05 10.19
CA LEU A 290 9.83 4.89 11.33
C LEU A 290 9.71 3.48 11.88
N VAL A 291 10.86 2.89 12.24
CA VAL A 291 10.94 1.62 12.95
C VAL A 291 11.52 1.89 14.32
N TYR A 292 10.81 1.45 15.36
CA TYR A 292 11.21 1.65 16.75
C TYR A 292 11.95 0.42 17.31
N PRO A 293 12.66 0.53 18.46
CA PRO A 293 13.46 -0.57 19.02
C PRO A 293 12.67 -1.82 19.36
N ASP A 294 11.37 -1.70 19.63
CA ASP A 294 10.45 -2.82 19.87
C ASP A 294 9.95 -3.50 18.58
N GLY A 295 10.43 -3.05 17.43
CA GLY A 295 10.02 -3.52 16.11
C GLY A 295 8.72 -2.87 15.59
N ASN A 296 8.11 -1.95 16.36
CA ASN A 296 6.92 -1.24 15.91
C ASN A 296 7.23 -0.35 14.71
N VAL A 297 6.36 -0.39 13.71
CA VAL A 297 6.44 0.42 12.49
C VAL A 297 5.32 1.45 12.50
N ILE A 298 5.64 2.71 12.29
CA ILE A 298 4.65 3.80 12.21
C ILE A 298 5.04 4.71 11.05
N SER A 299 4.05 5.18 10.28
CA SER A 299 4.27 6.15 9.22
C SER A 299 3.64 7.50 9.56
N THR A 300 4.19 8.56 8.98
CA THR A 300 3.53 9.87 8.98
C THR A 300 2.40 9.88 7.97
N LYS A 301 1.50 10.85 8.08
CA LYS A 301 0.56 11.15 7.01
C LYS A 301 1.32 11.62 5.77
N VAL A 302 0.70 11.39 4.61
CA VAL A 302 1.19 11.94 3.34
C VAL A 302 0.98 13.46 3.32
N THR A 303 1.99 14.18 2.89
CA THR A 303 1.95 15.65 2.70
C THR A 303 2.54 16.03 1.36
N SER A 304 2.23 17.23 0.89
CA SER A 304 2.69 17.73 -0.40
C SER A 304 3.11 19.18 -0.37
N ILE A 305 3.90 19.57 -1.37
CA ILE A 305 4.32 20.95 -1.61
C ILE A 305 4.51 21.18 -3.11
N ILE A 306 4.28 22.41 -3.56
CA ILE A 306 4.76 22.93 -4.83
C ILE A 306 5.84 23.94 -4.48
N PRO A 307 7.14 23.65 -4.76
CA PRO A 307 8.25 24.44 -4.24
C PRO A 307 8.20 25.94 -4.59
N ALA A 308 7.77 26.30 -5.80
CA ALA A 308 7.64 27.69 -6.24
C ALA A 308 6.70 28.51 -5.37
N LYS A 309 5.67 27.90 -4.77
CA LYS A 309 4.73 28.58 -3.86
C LYS A 309 5.32 28.89 -2.49
N HIS A 310 6.55 28.39 -2.21
CA HIS A 310 7.20 28.49 -0.92
C HIS A 310 8.62 29.07 -1.00
N ASN A 311 8.89 29.86 -2.05
CA ASN A 311 10.18 30.53 -2.27
C ASN A 311 11.39 29.57 -2.33
N VAL A 312 11.21 28.41 -2.92
CA VAL A 312 12.29 27.51 -3.25
C VAL A 312 12.84 27.91 -4.61
N GLU A 313 14.13 28.21 -4.65
CA GLU A 313 14.83 28.70 -5.84
C GLU A 313 15.92 27.73 -6.29
N ALA A 314 16.47 26.96 -5.34
CA ALA A 314 17.54 26.04 -5.63
C ALA A 314 16.98 24.75 -6.24
N ILE A 315 17.45 24.44 -7.45
CA ILE A 315 17.08 23.22 -8.15
C ILE A 315 18.30 22.31 -8.30
N GLU A 316 18.03 21.00 -8.30
CA GLU A 316 19.05 19.99 -8.57
C GLU A 316 19.36 19.96 -10.07
N THR A 317 20.64 20.01 -10.40
CA THR A 317 21.09 20.02 -11.81
C THR A 317 21.24 18.62 -12.39
N THR A 318 21.30 17.61 -11.53
CA THR A 318 21.32 16.20 -11.96
C THR A 318 19.94 15.80 -12.49
N PRO A 319 19.85 15.27 -13.73
CA PRO A 319 18.56 14.85 -14.27
C PRO A 319 17.89 13.79 -13.38
N ARG A 320 16.61 13.98 -13.05
CA ARG A 320 15.81 12.98 -12.37
C ARG A 320 15.45 11.81 -13.28
N ILE A 321 15.16 12.12 -14.55
CA ILE A 321 14.77 11.14 -15.54
C ILE A 321 16.00 10.37 -16.01
N SER A 322 15.94 9.05 -15.90
CA SER A 322 16.99 8.15 -16.31
C SER A 322 16.38 6.97 -17.07
N ASN A 323 17.10 6.45 -18.03
CA ASN A 323 16.76 5.17 -18.67
C ASN A 323 16.97 3.98 -17.70
N ILE A 324 17.66 4.20 -16.59
CA ILE A 324 17.84 3.21 -15.52
C ILE A 324 16.59 3.20 -14.65
N ILE A 325 15.85 2.11 -14.70
CA ILE A 325 14.69 1.86 -13.84
C ILE A 325 15.17 1.38 -12.46
N TYR A 326 16.18 0.50 -12.47
CA TYR A 326 16.77 -0.07 -11.28
C TYR A 326 18.21 -0.50 -11.53
N ASP A 327 19.06 -0.26 -10.55
CA ASP A 327 20.37 -0.89 -10.38
C ASP A 327 20.59 -1.30 -8.92
N GLY A 328 21.55 -2.18 -8.67
CA GLY A 328 21.77 -2.76 -7.33
C GLY A 328 22.21 -1.75 -6.27
N SER A 329 22.56 -0.52 -6.61
CA SER A 329 22.86 0.56 -5.66
C SER A 329 21.60 1.12 -5.00
N MET A 330 20.45 0.95 -5.63
CA MET A 330 19.15 1.41 -5.14
C MET A 330 18.56 0.51 -4.02
N GLY A 331 19.30 -0.52 -3.60
CA GLY A 331 18.84 -1.43 -2.56
C GLY A 331 17.63 -2.28 -2.99
N LYS A 332 16.54 -2.26 -2.21
CA LYS A 332 15.29 -2.95 -2.60
C LYS A 332 14.48 -2.16 -3.65
N GLY A 333 14.77 -0.88 -3.84
CA GLY A 333 14.06 -0.01 -4.79
C GLY A 333 12.55 0.01 -4.56
N ASN A 334 11.79 -0.02 -5.66
CA ASN A 334 10.32 -0.10 -5.66
C ASN A 334 9.81 -1.54 -5.90
N PHE A 335 10.64 -2.54 -5.60
CA PHE A 335 10.23 -3.93 -5.71
C PHE A 335 9.38 -4.38 -4.52
N VAL A 336 8.41 -5.23 -4.81
CA VAL A 336 7.63 -5.98 -3.83
C VAL A 336 7.67 -7.47 -4.19
N ALA A 337 7.61 -8.32 -3.17
CA ALA A 337 7.40 -9.75 -3.39
C ALA A 337 5.92 -10.07 -3.47
N LYS A 338 5.54 -10.97 -4.37
CA LYS A 338 4.19 -11.50 -4.48
C LYS A 338 4.25 -13.02 -4.30
N THR A 339 3.53 -13.51 -3.31
CA THR A 339 3.44 -14.94 -2.97
C THR A 339 1.98 -15.30 -2.68
N ASN A 340 1.72 -16.58 -2.42
CA ASN A 340 0.41 -17.04 -1.96
C ASN A 340 0.20 -16.82 -0.45
N ASP A 341 1.23 -16.39 0.29
CA ASP A 341 1.12 -16.16 1.72
C ASP A 341 0.54 -14.78 2.01
N THR A 342 -0.35 -14.70 2.97
CA THR A 342 -0.87 -13.41 3.48
C THR A 342 0.16 -12.70 4.37
N LEU A 343 0.98 -13.46 5.11
CA LEU A 343 2.03 -12.93 5.97
C LEU A 343 3.40 -13.18 5.36
N LEU A 344 4.11 -12.10 5.07
CA LEU A 344 5.43 -12.12 4.46
C LEU A 344 6.55 -11.94 5.49
N ASP A 345 7.68 -12.60 5.27
CA ASP A 345 8.92 -12.26 5.97
C ASP A 345 9.39 -10.85 5.55
N ASP A 346 9.92 -10.05 6.49
CA ASP A 346 10.44 -8.71 6.18
C ASP A 346 11.65 -8.76 5.24
N ASP A 347 12.33 -9.89 5.18
CA ASP A 347 13.48 -10.15 4.32
C ASP A 347 13.15 -11.09 3.14
N ILE A 348 11.86 -11.21 2.78
CA ILE A 348 11.43 -11.99 1.61
C ILE A 348 12.09 -11.46 0.33
N LEU A 349 12.22 -10.13 0.23
CA LEU A 349 13.07 -9.43 -0.74
C LEU A 349 14.36 -9.01 -0.06
N PHE A 350 15.47 -9.28 -0.70
CA PHE A 350 16.79 -8.92 -0.19
C PHE A 350 17.73 -8.55 -1.34
N VAL A 351 18.75 -7.77 -0.99
CA VAL A 351 19.85 -7.47 -1.90
C VAL A 351 20.83 -8.63 -1.84
N ALA A 352 21.06 -9.28 -2.97
CA ALA A 352 21.98 -10.37 -3.13
C ALA A 352 23.21 -9.97 -3.96
N GLU A 353 24.32 -10.68 -3.78
CA GLU A 353 25.50 -10.54 -4.63
C GLU A 353 25.49 -11.60 -5.73
N GLY A 354 25.64 -11.16 -6.95
CA GLY A 354 25.90 -12.00 -8.11
C GLY A 354 27.40 -12.07 -8.46
N PRO A 355 27.74 -12.53 -9.65
CA PRO A 355 29.11 -12.56 -10.14
C PRO A 355 29.80 -11.19 -10.03
N PHE A 356 31.11 -11.19 -9.73
CA PHE A 356 31.94 -10.00 -9.54
C PHE A 356 31.48 -9.10 -8.37
N SER A 357 30.78 -9.67 -7.37
CA SER A 357 30.21 -8.91 -6.23
C SER A 357 29.24 -7.79 -6.64
N ILE A 358 28.68 -7.88 -7.84
CA ILE A 358 27.68 -6.93 -8.29
C ILE A 358 26.35 -7.27 -7.59
N LYS A 359 25.78 -6.26 -6.92
CA LYS A 359 24.53 -6.40 -6.17
C LYS A 359 23.31 -6.34 -7.07
N GLY A 360 22.27 -7.04 -6.69
CA GLY A 360 20.96 -7.00 -7.32
C GLY A 360 19.86 -7.39 -6.36
N ILE A 361 18.63 -7.39 -6.83
CA ILE A 361 17.46 -7.80 -6.05
C ILE A 361 17.18 -9.30 -6.22
N SER A 362 16.81 -9.95 -5.14
CA SER A 362 16.41 -11.37 -5.12
C SER A 362 15.23 -11.57 -4.18
N ALA A 363 14.47 -12.64 -4.37
CA ALA A 363 13.43 -13.07 -3.45
C ALA A 363 13.69 -14.49 -2.95
N LYS A 364 13.26 -14.78 -1.73
CA LYS A 364 13.33 -16.13 -1.16
C LYS A 364 12.34 -17.10 -1.81
N LYS A 365 11.23 -16.57 -2.32
CA LYS A 365 10.16 -17.33 -3.01
C LYS A 365 9.21 -16.39 -3.73
N GLY A 366 8.45 -16.95 -4.68
CA GLY A 366 7.40 -16.24 -5.40
C GLY A 366 7.91 -15.37 -6.54
N SER A 367 7.16 -14.37 -6.92
CA SER A 367 7.53 -13.39 -7.94
C SER A 367 8.05 -12.09 -7.32
N ILE A 368 8.88 -11.40 -8.09
CA ILE A 368 9.33 -10.03 -7.81
C ILE A 368 8.58 -9.10 -8.74
N THR A 369 7.88 -8.12 -8.19
CA THR A 369 7.20 -7.10 -8.97
C THR A 369 7.84 -5.75 -8.71
N LEU A 370 8.31 -5.10 -9.77
CA LEU A 370 8.69 -3.70 -9.77
C LEU A 370 7.43 -2.88 -10.05
N CYS A 371 6.88 -2.31 -8.99
CA CYS A 371 5.68 -1.48 -9.08
C CYS A 371 6.05 -0.08 -9.57
N ARG A 372 5.29 0.43 -10.57
CA ARG A 372 5.42 1.81 -11.05
C ARG A 372 6.81 2.14 -11.57
N SER A 373 7.30 1.25 -12.39
CA SER A 373 8.63 1.32 -13.02
C SER A 373 8.83 2.53 -13.93
N ILE A 374 7.75 3.24 -14.25
CA ILE A 374 7.81 4.31 -15.23
C ILE A 374 7.57 5.63 -14.48
N GLN A 375 8.64 6.29 -14.10
CA GLN A 375 8.66 7.75 -14.09
C GLN A 375 8.22 8.22 -15.47
N GLU A 376 7.60 9.39 -15.57
CA GLU A 376 7.30 10.01 -16.86
C GLU A 376 8.50 9.90 -17.79
N MET A 377 8.58 8.81 -18.50
CA MET A 377 9.57 8.64 -19.54
C MET A 377 8.99 9.32 -20.76
N SER A 378 9.09 10.64 -20.79
CA SER A 378 8.69 11.49 -21.90
C SER A 378 9.31 11.09 -23.26
N SER A 379 10.11 10.03 -23.29
CA SER A 379 10.87 9.60 -24.45
C SER A 379 10.99 8.09 -24.63
N ILE A 380 10.13 7.23 -24.05
CA ILE A 380 10.14 5.83 -24.47
C ILE A 380 9.71 5.82 -25.94
N ASN A 381 10.68 5.69 -26.82
CA ASN A 381 10.46 5.49 -28.24
C ASN A 381 9.66 4.19 -28.45
N ARG A 382 8.87 4.10 -29.53
CA ARG A 382 8.18 2.86 -29.93
C ARG A 382 9.14 1.69 -30.17
N SER A 383 10.43 1.98 -30.40
CA SER A 383 11.51 1.01 -30.57
C SER A 383 12.30 0.73 -29.27
N ALA A 384 11.83 1.16 -28.10
CA ALA A 384 12.51 0.88 -26.85
C ALA A 384 12.57 -0.62 -26.58
N ILE A 385 13.65 -1.06 -25.97
CA ILE A 385 13.91 -2.43 -25.54
C ILE A 385 14.02 -2.43 -24.02
N LEU A 386 13.31 -3.34 -23.36
CA LEU A 386 13.50 -3.60 -21.94
C LEU A 386 14.73 -4.49 -21.77
N HIS A 387 15.73 -3.98 -21.06
CA HIS A 387 16.91 -4.73 -20.67
C HIS A 387 16.83 -5.10 -19.19
N ILE A 388 17.12 -6.35 -18.87
CA ILE A 388 17.27 -6.87 -17.52
C ILE A 388 18.52 -7.74 -17.47
N ASP A 389 19.42 -7.49 -16.52
CA ASP A 389 20.49 -8.44 -16.19
C ASP A 389 19.99 -9.44 -15.16
N ALA A 390 20.13 -10.72 -15.44
CA ALA A 390 19.75 -11.81 -14.54
C ALA A 390 20.93 -12.76 -14.28
N TYR A 391 21.06 -13.19 -13.04
CA TYR A 391 22.00 -14.21 -12.65
C TYR A 391 21.27 -15.41 -12.04
N SER A 392 21.58 -16.61 -12.53
CA SER A 392 21.14 -17.88 -11.96
C SER A 392 22.24 -18.92 -12.15
N LYS A 393 22.52 -19.70 -11.10
CA LYS A 393 23.47 -20.81 -11.19
C LYS A 393 22.98 -21.92 -12.10
N GLU A 394 21.67 -22.15 -12.10
CA GLU A 394 21.01 -23.22 -12.82
C GLU A 394 20.28 -22.69 -14.05
N ALA A 395 20.20 -23.53 -15.09
CA ALA A 395 19.38 -23.24 -16.26
C ALA A 395 17.90 -23.34 -15.90
N ARG A 396 17.10 -22.33 -16.34
CA ARG A 396 15.65 -22.33 -16.08
C ARG A 396 14.89 -21.46 -17.07
N ASP A 397 13.62 -21.77 -17.24
CA ASP A 397 12.69 -20.88 -17.92
C ASP A 397 12.33 -19.70 -17.02
N LEU A 398 12.13 -18.53 -17.60
CA LEU A 398 11.76 -17.31 -16.91
C LEU A 398 10.60 -16.64 -17.61
N ASN A 399 9.56 -16.28 -16.86
CA ASN A 399 8.46 -15.47 -17.31
C ASN A 399 8.67 -14.03 -16.83
N VAL A 400 8.67 -13.10 -17.77
CA VAL A 400 8.67 -11.66 -17.51
C VAL A 400 7.33 -11.12 -17.97
N SER A 401 6.57 -10.54 -17.06
CA SER A 401 5.25 -9.99 -17.33
C SER A 401 5.25 -8.49 -17.13
N VAL A 402 4.51 -7.78 -17.95
CA VAL A 402 4.28 -6.34 -17.80
C VAL A 402 2.78 -6.08 -17.64
N TYR A 403 2.44 -5.09 -16.83
CA TYR A 403 1.07 -4.65 -16.60
C TYR A 403 0.88 -3.24 -17.14
N THR A 404 -0.17 -3.06 -17.93
CA THR A 404 -0.49 -1.76 -18.55
C THR A 404 -1.38 -0.92 -17.63
N TYR A 405 -1.42 0.39 -17.87
CA TYR A 405 -2.34 1.31 -17.21
C TYR A 405 -3.19 2.02 -18.28
N PRO A 406 -4.47 2.29 -18.02
CA PRO A 406 -5.21 2.11 -16.76
C PRO A 406 -5.85 0.71 -16.56
N ASP A 407 -5.87 -0.11 -17.59
CA ASP A 407 -6.66 -1.35 -17.66
C ASP A 407 -6.02 -2.56 -16.95
N LEU A 408 -4.81 -2.42 -16.41
CA LEU A 408 -4.04 -3.43 -15.69
C LEU A 408 -3.93 -4.78 -16.44
N LYS A 409 -3.92 -4.74 -17.78
CA LYS A 409 -3.76 -5.94 -18.58
C LYS A 409 -2.35 -6.49 -18.46
N LYS A 410 -2.28 -7.82 -18.31
CA LYS A 410 -1.03 -8.57 -18.24
C LYS A 410 -0.60 -9.02 -19.64
N TYR A 411 0.67 -8.79 -19.95
CA TYR A 411 1.35 -9.31 -21.13
C TYR A 411 2.61 -10.01 -20.68
N THR A 412 2.88 -11.22 -21.17
CA THR A 412 3.99 -12.07 -20.73
C THR A 412 4.93 -12.40 -21.88
N ALA A 413 6.21 -12.22 -21.64
CA ALA A 413 7.31 -12.73 -22.48
C ALA A 413 7.97 -13.91 -21.76
N ARG A 414 8.41 -14.91 -22.52
CA ARG A 414 9.12 -16.09 -22.00
C ARG A 414 10.54 -16.09 -22.50
N THR A 415 11.47 -16.38 -21.63
CA THR A 415 12.89 -16.50 -21.96
C THR A 415 13.53 -17.62 -21.15
N LYS A 416 14.80 -17.92 -21.45
CA LYS A 416 15.57 -18.96 -20.74
C LYS A 416 16.85 -18.38 -20.21
N LEU A 417 17.15 -18.71 -18.96
CA LEU A 417 18.47 -18.56 -18.38
C LEU A 417 19.26 -19.85 -18.63
N THR A 418 20.48 -19.71 -19.11
CA THR A 418 21.35 -20.86 -19.39
C THR A 418 22.03 -21.39 -18.14
N GLY A 419 21.99 -20.63 -17.03
CA GLY A 419 22.74 -20.92 -15.82
C GLY A 419 24.23 -20.59 -15.95
N GLY A 420 24.97 -20.68 -14.85
CA GLY A 420 26.42 -20.45 -14.79
C GLY A 420 26.80 -19.28 -13.92
N GLU A 421 28.12 -19.05 -13.75
CA GLU A 421 28.68 -18.02 -12.87
C GLU A 421 28.89 -16.67 -13.60
N PHE A 422 27.86 -16.22 -14.35
CA PHE A 422 27.91 -14.96 -15.10
C PHE A 422 26.54 -14.31 -15.21
N TRP A 423 26.54 -12.99 -15.39
CA TRP A 423 25.31 -12.22 -15.68
C TRP A 423 24.84 -12.47 -17.09
N GLN A 424 23.56 -12.74 -17.23
CA GLN A 424 22.90 -12.98 -18.51
C GLN A 424 22.02 -11.77 -18.85
N LYS A 425 22.23 -11.25 -20.06
CA LYS A 425 21.50 -10.10 -20.57
C LYS A 425 20.20 -10.58 -21.20
N LEU A 426 19.08 -10.13 -20.68
CA LEU A 426 17.75 -10.34 -21.22
C LEU A 426 17.29 -9.07 -21.94
N LEU A 427 16.90 -9.20 -23.18
CA LEU A 427 16.41 -8.10 -24.01
C LEU A 427 15.03 -8.45 -24.51
N PHE A 428 14.08 -7.54 -24.34
CA PHE A 428 12.69 -7.74 -24.72
C PHE A 428 12.19 -6.56 -25.55
N GLU A 429 11.61 -6.87 -26.70
CA GLU A 429 10.84 -5.95 -27.52
C GLU A 429 9.35 -6.04 -27.15
N THR A 430 8.55 -5.04 -27.53
CA THR A 430 7.09 -5.11 -27.31
C THR A 430 6.46 -6.33 -27.98
N ALA A 431 7.05 -6.80 -29.10
CA ALA A 431 6.58 -7.97 -29.84
C ALA A 431 6.69 -9.29 -29.06
N ASP A 432 7.57 -9.37 -28.05
CA ASP A 432 7.78 -10.55 -27.23
C ASP A 432 6.64 -10.75 -26.21
N PHE A 433 5.96 -9.67 -25.84
CA PHE A 433 4.92 -9.66 -24.84
C PHE A 433 3.55 -9.95 -25.43
N LYS A 434 2.90 -11.00 -24.94
CA LYS A 434 1.57 -11.44 -25.40
C LYS A 434 0.59 -11.47 -24.20
N SER A 435 -0.65 -11.00 -24.43
CA SER A 435 -1.75 -11.23 -23.51
C SER A 435 -2.26 -12.68 -23.59
N GLU A 436 -3.13 -13.08 -22.67
CA GLU A 436 -3.79 -14.39 -22.70
C GLU A 436 -4.57 -14.61 -24.01
N GLU A 437 -5.15 -13.55 -24.59
CA GLU A 437 -5.84 -13.60 -25.90
C GLU A 437 -4.89 -13.54 -27.09
N GLY A 438 -3.56 -13.56 -26.88
CA GLY A 438 -2.54 -13.51 -27.94
C GLY A 438 -2.29 -12.12 -28.52
N ARG A 439 -2.83 -11.06 -27.93
CA ARG A 439 -2.57 -9.68 -28.38
C ARG A 439 -1.17 -9.27 -27.96
N THR A 440 -0.48 -8.56 -28.85
CA THR A 440 0.86 -8.02 -28.61
C THR A 440 0.79 -6.70 -27.87
N LEU A 441 1.77 -6.44 -26.98
CA LEU A 441 1.93 -5.15 -26.31
C LEU A 441 2.19 -4.04 -27.35
N SER A 442 1.45 -2.96 -27.28
CA SER A 442 1.53 -1.87 -28.25
C SER A 442 2.72 -0.93 -28.02
N SER A 443 3.07 -0.68 -26.78
CA SER A 443 4.15 0.22 -26.39
C SER A 443 4.54 -0.01 -24.92
N PHE A 444 5.81 0.21 -24.60
CA PHE A 444 6.25 0.25 -23.20
C PHE A 444 5.81 1.52 -22.45
N SER A 445 5.41 2.57 -23.14
CA SER A 445 4.93 3.81 -22.51
C SER A 445 3.68 3.64 -21.65
N VAL A 446 2.91 2.56 -21.87
CA VAL A 446 1.72 2.22 -21.09
C VAL A 446 1.99 1.24 -19.95
N VAL A 447 3.24 0.75 -19.83
CA VAL A 447 3.62 -0.24 -18.79
C VAL A 447 3.81 0.47 -17.47
N LYS A 448 3.24 -0.05 -16.40
CA LYS A 448 3.30 0.50 -15.03
C LYS A 448 3.91 -0.45 -13.99
N ALA A 449 3.99 -1.72 -14.30
CA ALA A 449 4.68 -2.69 -13.45
C ALA A 449 5.35 -3.77 -14.29
N ILE A 450 6.45 -4.32 -13.78
CA ILE A 450 7.19 -5.44 -14.35
C ILE A 450 7.24 -6.54 -13.29
N GLU A 451 6.72 -7.72 -13.60
CA GLU A 451 6.74 -8.89 -12.72
C GLU A 451 7.66 -9.96 -13.31
N ILE A 452 8.54 -10.50 -12.50
CA ILE A 452 9.36 -11.65 -12.83
C ILE A 452 8.91 -12.80 -11.94
N GLU A 453 8.44 -13.88 -12.55
CA GLU A 453 7.91 -15.05 -11.86
C GLU A 453 9.04 -16.03 -11.49
N ASP A 454 8.81 -16.84 -10.44
CA ASP A 454 9.69 -17.92 -10.00
C ASP A 454 11.15 -17.48 -9.75
N THR A 455 11.32 -16.42 -8.98
CA THR A 455 12.61 -15.75 -8.77
C THR A 455 13.50 -16.38 -7.68
N ASP A 456 13.12 -17.52 -7.10
CA ASP A 456 13.95 -18.22 -6.13
C ASP A 456 15.33 -18.57 -6.70
N GLY A 457 16.40 -18.10 -6.03
CA GLY A 457 17.77 -18.28 -6.47
C GLY A 457 18.19 -17.46 -7.70
N ILE A 458 17.39 -16.51 -8.14
CA ILE A 458 17.72 -15.54 -9.20
C ILE A 458 18.12 -14.21 -8.57
N VAL A 459 19.18 -13.59 -9.08
CA VAL A 459 19.52 -12.18 -8.77
C VAL A 459 19.27 -11.35 -10.00
N LEU A 460 18.51 -10.28 -9.86
CA LEU A 460 18.13 -9.37 -10.94
C LEU A 460 18.80 -8.01 -10.75
N ASN A 461 19.26 -7.42 -11.84
CA ASN A 461 19.91 -6.12 -11.83
C ASN A 461 19.67 -5.38 -13.16
N ASN A 462 20.09 -4.12 -13.22
CA ASN A 462 20.11 -3.30 -14.43
C ASN A 462 18.81 -3.36 -15.25
N PHE A 463 17.69 -2.98 -14.62
CA PHE A 463 16.47 -2.75 -15.40
C PHE A 463 16.61 -1.43 -16.14
N LEU A 464 16.68 -1.47 -17.45
CA LEU A 464 16.95 -0.32 -18.29
C LEU A 464 15.97 -0.25 -19.48
N TRP A 465 15.71 0.95 -19.94
CA TRP A 465 15.18 1.20 -21.29
C TRP A 465 16.32 1.57 -22.23
N ILE A 466 16.47 0.86 -23.35
CA ILE A 466 17.48 1.12 -24.39
C ILE A 466 16.83 1.25 -25.77
#